data_893a7f2aed6b439c4b0146880e5153d0
#
_entry.id   893a7f2aed6b439c4b0146880e5153d0
#
_cell.length_a   1.000
_cell.length_b   1.000
_cell.length_c   1.000
_cell.angle_alpha   90.00
_cell.angle_beta   90.00
_cell.angle_gamma   90.00
#
_symmetry.space_group_name_H-M   'P 1'
#
loop_
_entity.id
_entity.type
_entity.pdbx_description
1 polymer ?
#
loop_
_entity_poly.entity_id
_entity_poly.type
_entity_poly.pdbx_seq_one_letter_code
_entity_poly.pdbx_strand_id
1 'polypeptide(L)'
;LIPQLIEHFSVYALDLPGHGVADFHPEEKFDPKSLAHAIVTELENSHGVQQMHVAGNSLGGWIALEMGAVAPEKVKSITALAPAGLWHEPPKHWYPPSIDSRILAKISRHFMTLAYRIAPLKAIGYKKITHLWRELSFESCRDSVLAMAHSRGYMPMWNGARGRKFESQIPAHINTSIIFGDYDLMLPEDVAQEKAVAPAHSNWIVVENCAHVIMWNYPDL
;
A
#
# COMPACT_ATOMS: atom_id res chain seq x y z
N LEU A 1 11.62 4.10 -7.70
CA LEU A 1 11.73 2.63 -7.65
C LEU A 1 11.69 1.97 -9.04
N ILE A 2 10.60 2.14 -9.84
CA ILE A 2 10.49 1.41 -11.12
C ILE A 2 11.70 1.64 -12.03
N PRO A 3 12.20 2.88 -12.27
CA PRO A 3 13.37 3.08 -13.11
C PRO A 3 14.63 2.32 -12.65
N GLN A 4 14.84 2.20 -11.33
CA GLN A 4 15.98 1.44 -10.78
C GLN A 4 15.74 -0.07 -10.88
N LEU A 5 14.53 -0.53 -10.64
CA LEU A 5 14.20 -1.96 -10.65
C LEU A 5 14.27 -2.57 -12.05
N ILE A 6 13.85 -1.86 -13.09
CA ILE A 6 13.86 -2.38 -14.47
C ILE A 6 15.26 -2.64 -15.03
N GLU A 7 16.30 -2.11 -14.40
CA GLU A 7 17.69 -2.42 -14.75
C GLU A 7 18.07 -3.87 -14.40
N HIS A 8 17.33 -4.50 -13.45
CA HIS A 8 17.65 -5.82 -12.90
C HIS A 8 16.52 -6.83 -13.00
N PHE A 9 15.28 -6.38 -13.16
CA PHE A 9 14.07 -7.21 -13.11
C PHE A 9 13.09 -6.88 -14.23
N SER A 10 12.29 -7.86 -14.63
CA SER A 10 11.02 -7.60 -15.31
C SER A 10 10.01 -7.13 -14.25
N VAL A 11 9.58 -5.88 -14.33
CA VAL A 11 8.73 -5.25 -13.31
C VAL A 11 7.28 -5.24 -13.75
N TYR A 12 6.40 -5.77 -12.91
CA TYR A 12 4.95 -5.70 -13.04
C TYR A 12 4.41 -4.73 -11.99
N ALA A 13 3.96 -3.55 -12.41
CA ALA A 13 3.25 -2.61 -11.56
C ALA A 13 1.75 -2.85 -11.72
N LEU A 14 1.11 -3.33 -10.67
CA LEU A 14 -0.27 -3.79 -10.72
C LEU A 14 -1.22 -2.74 -10.15
N ASP A 15 -2.27 -2.42 -10.89
CA ASP A 15 -3.43 -1.75 -10.35
C ASP A 15 -4.34 -2.78 -9.64
N LEU A 16 -4.71 -2.51 -8.39
CA LEU A 16 -5.67 -3.34 -7.68
C LEU A 16 -7.09 -3.19 -8.30
N PRO A 17 -7.98 -4.18 -8.16
CA PRO A 17 -9.33 -4.11 -8.74
C PRO A 17 -10.03 -2.78 -8.43
N GLY A 18 -10.50 -2.11 -9.48
CA GLY A 18 -11.16 -0.81 -9.40
C GLY A 18 -10.25 0.39 -9.11
N HIS A 19 -8.93 0.22 -9.25
CA HIS A 19 -7.94 1.29 -9.25
C HIS A 19 -7.31 1.42 -10.65
N GLY A 20 -6.80 2.60 -10.97
CA GLY A 20 -6.14 2.85 -12.26
C GLY A 20 -6.98 2.37 -13.44
N VAL A 21 -6.45 1.41 -14.20
CA VAL A 21 -7.09 0.81 -15.37
C VAL A 21 -7.69 -0.58 -15.09
N ALA A 22 -7.51 -1.11 -13.88
CA ALA A 22 -8.03 -2.43 -13.52
C ALA A 22 -9.56 -2.43 -13.42
N ASP A 23 -10.18 -3.48 -13.95
CA ASP A 23 -11.62 -3.69 -13.87
C ASP A 23 -12.10 -3.78 -12.42
N PHE A 24 -13.40 -3.55 -12.23
CA PHE A 24 -14.03 -3.59 -10.93
C PHE A 24 -15.31 -4.45 -10.98
N HIS A 25 -15.26 -5.56 -10.30
CA HIS A 25 -16.35 -6.50 -10.13
C HIS A 25 -16.80 -6.52 -8.67
N PRO A 26 -17.93 -5.88 -8.32
CA PRO A 26 -18.35 -5.68 -6.93
C PRO A 26 -18.66 -6.98 -6.18
N GLU A 27 -18.85 -8.09 -6.89
CA GLU A 27 -19.08 -9.44 -6.36
C GLU A 27 -17.80 -10.13 -5.88
N GLU A 28 -16.63 -9.61 -6.22
CA GLU A 28 -15.34 -10.17 -5.80
C GLU A 28 -15.05 -9.93 -4.32
N LYS A 29 -14.14 -10.71 -3.78
CA LYS A 29 -13.66 -10.55 -2.41
C LYS A 29 -12.49 -9.58 -2.40
N PHE A 30 -12.60 -8.56 -1.54
CA PHE A 30 -11.63 -7.47 -1.43
C PHE A 30 -10.79 -7.54 -0.15
N ASP A 31 -10.81 -8.66 0.59
CA ASP A 31 -9.88 -8.83 1.69
C ASP A 31 -8.45 -9.13 1.18
N PRO A 32 -7.40 -8.77 1.94
CA PRO A 32 -6.02 -8.86 1.48
C PRO A 32 -5.59 -10.24 1.00
N LYS A 33 -6.08 -11.30 1.64
CA LYS A 33 -5.75 -12.68 1.26
C LYS A 33 -6.39 -13.08 -0.06
N SER A 34 -7.66 -12.71 -0.27
CA SER A 34 -8.34 -12.95 -1.54
C SER A 34 -7.70 -12.18 -2.69
N LEU A 35 -7.30 -10.93 -2.44
CA LEU A 35 -6.54 -10.13 -3.41
C LEU A 35 -5.18 -10.75 -3.74
N ALA A 36 -4.46 -11.28 -2.75
CA ALA A 36 -3.20 -11.98 -2.97
C ALA A 36 -3.37 -13.20 -3.88
N HIS A 37 -4.40 -14.02 -3.65
CA HIS A 37 -4.73 -15.15 -4.53
C HIS A 37 -5.02 -14.70 -5.96
N ALA A 38 -5.85 -13.67 -6.13
CA ALA A 38 -6.20 -13.15 -7.45
C ALA A 38 -4.97 -12.64 -8.21
N ILE A 39 -4.08 -11.89 -7.54
CA ILE A 39 -2.85 -11.37 -8.14
C ILE A 39 -1.91 -12.50 -8.57
N VAL A 40 -1.68 -13.49 -7.70
CA VAL A 40 -0.81 -14.63 -8.04
C VAL A 40 -1.37 -15.40 -9.25
N THR A 41 -2.68 -15.64 -9.26
CA THR A 41 -3.36 -16.32 -10.37
C THR A 41 -3.25 -15.53 -11.67
N GLU A 42 -3.45 -14.22 -11.62
CA GLU A 42 -3.33 -13.34 -12.79
C GLU A 42 -1.90 -13.33 -13.35
N LEU A 43 -0.90 -13.17 -12.47
CA LEU A 43 0.51 -13.17 -12.89
C LEU A 43 0.93 -14.50 -13.53
N GLU A 44 0.42 -15.61 -13.01
CA GLU A 44 0.69 -16.93 -13.57
C GLU A 44 -0.01 -17.12 -14.92
N ASN A 45 -1.32 -16.89 -14.98
CA ASN A 45 -2.14 -17.25 -16.13
C ASN A 45 -1.95 -16.28 -17.31
N SER A 46 -1.87 -14.99 -17.03
CA SER A 46 -1.81 -13.96 -18.07
C SER A 46 -0.39 -13.55 -18.44
N HIS A 47 0.58 -13.74 -17.54
CA HIS A 47 1.96 -13.29 -17.73
C HIS A 47 3.00 -14.43 -17.64
N GLY A 48 2.59 -15.65 -17.30
CA GLY A 48 3.49 -16.82 -17.20
C GLY A 48 4.52 -16.72 -16.08
N VAL A 49 4.29 -15.88 -15.07
CA VAL A 49 5.22 -15.65 -13.96
C VAL A 49 5.25 -16.87 -13.06
N GLN A 50 6.39 -17.55 -13.00
CA GLN A 50 6.58 -18.75 -12.17
C GLN A 50 7.20 -18.43 -10.81
N GLN A 51 8.04 -17.41 -10.74
CA GLN A 51 8.69 -16.95 -9.51
C GLN A 51 8.78 -15.43 -9.50
N MET A 52 8.62 -14.83 -8.32
CA MET A 52 8.57 -13.39 -8.17
C MET A 52 9.20 -12.90 -6.87
N HIS A 53 9.71 -11.70 -6.89
CA HIS A 53 9.93 -10.85 -5.73
C HIS A 53 8.72 -9.93 -5.62
N VAL A 54 8.18 -9.75 -4.43
CA VAL A 54 6.98 -8.91 -4.24
C VAL A 54 7.30 -7.72 -3.35
N ALA A 55 6.81 -6.55 -3.75
CA ALA A 55 6.92 -5.33 -2.96
C ALA A 55 5.58 -4.60 -2.93
N GLY A 56 5.23 -4.02 -1.80
CA GLY A 56 4.00 -3.25 -1.68
C GLY A 56 4.00 -2.30 -0.50
N ASN A 57 3.26 -1.19 -0.64
CA ASN A 57 3.11 -0.20 0.43
C ASN A 57 1.71 -0.27 1.04
N SER A 58 1.62 -0.08 2.35
CA SER A 58 0.36 0.00 3.08
C SER A 58 -0.50 -1.27 2.89
N LEU A 59 -1.71 -1.15 2.32
CA LEU A 59 -2.52 -2.31 1.92
C LEU A 59 -1.77 -3.23 0.96
N GLY A 60 -1.01 -2.68 0.02
CA GLY A 60 -0.16 -3.46 -0.88
C GLY A 60 0.92 -4.24 -0.14
N GLY A 61 1.45 -3.69 0.97
CA GLY A 61 2.38 -4.40 1.86
C GLY A 61 1.72 -5.59 2.56
N TRP A 62 0.48 -5.44 3.03
CA TRP A 62 -0.27 -6.57 3.58
C TRP A 62 -0.56 -7.64 2.51
N ILE A 63 -0.98 -7.23 1.32
CA ILE A 63 -1.19 -8.15 0.19
C ILE A 63 0.11 -8.88 -0.15
N ALA A 64 1.26 -8.20 -0.16
CA ALA A 64 2.55 -8.82 -0.41
C ALA A 64 2.90 -9.89 0.64
N LEU A 65 2.61 -9.65 1.93
CA LEU A 65 2.73 -10.66 2.98
C LEU A 65 1.80 -11.85 2.74
N GLU A 66 0.54 -11.60 2.36
CA GLU A 66 -0.40 -12.68 2.04
C GLU A 66 0.05 -13.49 0.80
N MET A 67 0.65 -12.86 -0.21
CA MET A 67 1.19 -13.56 -1.38
C MET A 67 2.28 -14.58 -0.98
N GLY A 68 3.15 -14.22 -0.03
CA GLY A 68 4.13 -15.16 0.51
C GLY A 68 3.52 -16.35 1.26
N ALA A 69 2.33 -16.18 1.82
CA ALA A 69 1.62 -17.25 2.52
C ALA A 69 0.78 -18.12 1.57
N VAL A 70 0.17 -17.55 0.54
CA VAL A 70 -0.72 -18.29 -0.38
C VAL A 70 0.01 -18.98 -1.52
N ALA A 71 1.21 -18.51 -1.87
CA ALA A 71 2.03 -19.08 -2.95
C ALA A 71 3.53 -19.12 -2.57
N PRO A 72 3.89 -19.84 -1.50
CA PRO A 72 5.26 -19.82 -0.98
C PRO A 72 6.29 -20.41 -1.95
N GLU A 73 5.88 -21.25 -2.89
CA GLU A 73 6.74 -21.82 -3.93
C GLU A 73 7.06 -20.84 -5.05
N LYS A 74 6.27 -19.76 -5.17
CA LYS A 74 6.43 -18.74 -6.23
C LYS A 74 7.06 -17.44 -5.72
N VAL A 75 6.93 -17.13 -4.43
CA VAL A 75 7.46 -15.90 -3.84
C VAL A 75 8.87 -16.14 -3.29
N LYS A 76 9.85 -15.46 -3.87
CA LYS A 76 11.27 -15.52 -3.46
C LYS A 76 11.61 -14.59 -2.31
N SER A 77 11.05 -13.41 -2.32
CA SER A 77 11.23 -12.44 -1.25
C SER A 77 10.06 -11.46 -1.18
N ILE A 78 9.90 -10.86 -0.02
CA ILE A 78 8.87 -9.88 0.27
C ILE A 78 9.51 -8.61 0.81
N THR A 79 9.11 -7.45 0.24
CA THR A 79 9.41 -6.12 0.79
C THR A 79 8.11 -5.42 1.11
N ALA A 80 7.71 -5.46 2.37
CA ALA A 80 6.49 -4.83 2.86
C ALA A 80 6.82 -3.43 3.41
N LEU A 81 6.43 -2.41 2.66
CA LEU A 81 6.65 -0.99 2.98
C LEU A 81 5.46 -0.46 3.76
N ALA A 82 5.67 -0.06 5.01
CA ALA A 82 4.63 0.41 5.93
C ALA A 82 3.35 -0.44 5.82
N PRO A 83 3.43 -1.79 5.96
CA PRO A 83 2.31 -2.65 5.69
C PRO A 83 1.15 -2.41 6.65
N ALA A 84 -0.07 -2.36 6.12
CA ALA A 84 -1.27 -2.50 6.92
C ALA A 84 -1.37 -3.94 7.46
N GLY A 85 -2.26 -4.19 8.41
CA GLY A 85 -2.51 -5.53 8.93
C GLY A 85 -1.66 -5.93 10.13
N LEU A 86 -0.58 -5.21 10.44
CA LEU A 86 0.26 -5.45 11.61
C LEU A 86 -0.22 -4.62 12.82
N TRP A 87 -1.54 -4.61 13.06
CA TRP A 87 -2.14 -3.85 14.16
C TRP A 87 -1.95 -4.53 15.52
N HIS A 88 -1.80 -3.75 16.58
CA HIS A 88 -1.99 -4.23 17.95
C HIS A 88 -3.43 -4.73 18.12
N GLU A 89 -4.41 -3.88 17.75
CA GLU A 89 -5.79 -4.27 17.64
C GLU A 89 -6.36 -3.91 16.26
N PRO A 90 -7.08 -4.83 15.58
CA PRO A 90 -7.69 -4.53 14.30
C PRO A 90 -8.68 -3.36 14.41
N PRO A 91 -8.61 -2.36 13.53
CA PRO A 91 -9.50 -1.22 13.56
C PRO A 91 -10.96 -1.65 13.31
N LYS A 92 -11.81 -1.51 14.32
CA LYS A 92 -13.25 -1.84 14.26
C LYS A 92 -14.03 -0.79 13.48
N HIS A 93 -13.63 0.46 13.63
CA HIS A 93 -14.25 1.60 12.96
C HIS A 93 -13.22 2.26 12.06
N TRP A 94 -13.67 2.50 10.85
CA TRP A 94 -12.76 3.08 9.90
C TRP A 94 -12.66 4.60 10.02
N TYR A 95 -11.49 5.09 9.78
CA TYR A 95 -11.10 6.48 9.93
C TYR A 95 -10.95 7.19 8.57
N PRO A 96 -11.48 8.39 8.41
CA PRO A 96 -12.50 9.05 9.22
C PRO A 96 -13.91 8.64 8.79
N PRO A 97 -14.86 8.45 9.74
CA PRO A 97 -16.20 8.02 9.40
C PRO A 97 -17.03 9.05 8.62
N SER A 98 -16.59 10.28 8.51
CA SER A 98 -17.42 11.38 8.02
C SER A 98 -17.14 11.85 6.60
N ILE A 99 -15.99 11.54 6.00
CA ILE A 99 -15.65 11.98 4.65
C ILE A 99 -14.94 10.84 3.92
N ASP A 100 -15.61 10.29 2.90
CA ASP A 100 -14.97 9.41 1.94
C ASP A 100 -13.86 10.20 1.22
N SER A 101 -12.61 9.75 1.36
CA SER A 101 -11.45 10.37 0.73
C SER A 101 -11.63 10.55 -0.78
N ARG A 102 -12.40 9.65 -1.43
CA ARG A 102 -12.75 9.79 -2.86
C ARG A 102 -13.67 10.97 -3.11
N ILE A 103 -14.64 11.24 -2.23
CA ILE A 103 -15.53 12.41 -2.39
C ILE A 103 -14.70 13.68 -2.33
N LEU A 104 -13.81 13.77 -1.34
CA LEU A 104 -12.88 14.89 -1.23
C LEU A 104 -11.99 15.00 -2.47
N ALA A 105 -11.43 13.90 -2.95
CA ALA A 105 -10.62 13.86 -4.16
C ALA A 105 -11.43 14.28 -5.41
N LYS A 106 -12.68 13.79 -5.54
CA LYS A 106 -13.59 14.18 -6.65
C LYS A 106 -13.91 15.68 -6.67
N ILE A 107 -14.04 16.28 -5.50
CA ILE A 107 -14.26 17.73 -5.38
C ILE A 107 -12.96 18.48 -5.68
N SER A 108 -11.87 18.10 -5.02
CA SER A 108 -10.60 18.80 -5.11
C SER A 108 -9.98 18.76 -6.50
N ARG A 109 -10.24 17.73 -7.32
CA ARG A 109 -9.72 17.63 -8.70
C ARG A 109 -10.06 18.85 -9.57
N HIS A 110 -11.18 19.52 -9.30
CA HIS A 110 -11.61 20.70 -10.04
C HIS A 110 -10.88 21.98 -9.60
N PHE A 111 -10.25 21.95 -8.44
CA PHE A 111 -9.55 23.09 -7.83
C PHE A 111 -8.07 22.78 -7.57
N MET A 112 -7.52 21.77 -8.20
CA MET A 112 -6.16 21.28 -7.94
C MET A 112 -5.10 22.36 -8.01
N THR A 113 -5.15 23.22 -9.04
CA THR A 113 -4.16 24.30 -9.22
C THR A 113 -4.18 25.27 -8.04
N LEU A 114 -5.35 25.56 -7.50
CA LEU A 114 -5.50 26.42 -6.34
C LEU A 114 -5.07 25.70 -5.06
N ALA A 115 -5.55 24.45 -4.87
CA ALA A 115 -5.23 23.64 -3.70
C ALA A 115 -3.72 23.39 -3.57
N TYR A 116 -3.04 23.16 -4.68
CA TYR A 116 -1.59 22.98 -4.70
C TYR A 116 -0.82 24.23 -4.25
N ARG A 117 -1.28 25.42 -4.64
CA ARG A 117 -0.66 26.71 -4.31
C ARG A 117 -0.91 27.17 -2.87
N ILE A 118 -1.95 26.64 -2.23
CA ILE A 118 -2.33 26.99 -0.86
C ILE A 118 -1.74 25.96 0.11
N ALA A 119 -0.63 26.29 0.76
CA ALA A 119 0.10 25.37 1.64
C ALA A 119 -0.77 24.66 2.68
N PRO A 120 -1.73 25.27 3.40
CA PRO A 120 -2.62 24.55 4.30
C PRO A 120 -3.46 23.46 3.61
N LEU A 121 -3.95 23.69 2.40
CA LEU A 121 -4.74 22.68 1.66
C LEU A 121 -3.85 21.50 1.20
N LYS A 122 -2.65 21.81 0.71
CA LYS A 122 -1.65 20.78 0.38
C LYS A 122 -1.27 19.97 1.61
N ALA A 123 -1.08 20.61 2.76
CA ALA A 123 -0.75 19.93 4.02
C ALA A 123 -1.87 18.96 4.45
N ILE A 124 -3.14 19.33 4.34
CA ILE A 124 -4.28 18.45 4.68
C ILE A 124 -4.23 17.16 3.86
N GLY A 125 -3.87 17.24 2.58
CA GLY A 125 -3.80 16.07 1.70
C GLY A 125 -2.59 15.17 1.95
N TYR A 126 -1.43 15.74 2.30
CA TYR A 126 -0.16 15.03 2.18
C TYR A 126 0.70 14.96 3.43
N LYS A 127 0.47 15.80 4.46
CA LYS A 127 1.32 15.85 5.67
C LYS A 127 1.40 14.52 6.42
N LYS A 128 0.35 13.71 6.39
CA LYS A 128 0.33 12.39 7.02
C LYS A 128 0.99 11.30 6.16
N ILE A 129 1.15 11.56 4.88
CA ILE A 129 1.64 10.61 3.90
C ILE A 129 3.16 10.74 3.74
N THR A 130 3.64 11.99 3.68
CA THR A 130 5.07 12.30 3.59
C THR A 130 5.40 13.57 4.34
N HIS A 131 6.53 13.60 5.03
CA HIS A 131 7.01 14.84 5.65
C HIS A 131 7.56 15.83 4.60
N LEU A 132 7.95 15.34 3.42
CA LEU A 132 8.36 16.15 2.27
C LEU A 132 7.17 16.68 1.45
N TRP A 133 5.98 16.78 2.05
CA TRP A 133 4.76 17.19 1.35
C TRP A 133 4.87 18.55 0.63
N ARG A 134 5.75 19.46 1.13
CA ARG A 134 6.00 20.74 0.50
C ARG A 134 6.71 20.62 -0.84
N GLU A 135 7.55 19.59 -0.98
CA GLU A 135 8.41 19.35 -2.14
C GLU A 135 7.70 18.56 -3.24
N LEU A 136 6.55 17.94 -2.93
CA LEU A 136 5.77 17.23 -3.94
C LEU A 136 5.45 18.12 -5.14
N SER A 137 5.70 17.62 -6.35
CA SER A 137 5.39 18.33 -7.58
C SER A 137 3.87 18.49 -7.78
N PHE A 138 3.47 19.42 -8.64
CA PHE A 138 2.06 19.56 -9.00
C PHE A 138 1.54 18.27 -9.67
N GLU A 139 2.35 17.66 -10.52
CA GLU A 139 2.04 16.41 -11.23
C GLU A 139 1.79 15.27 -10.23
N SER A 140 2.67 15.07 -9.27
CA SER A 140 2.49 14.05 -8.22
C SER A 140 1.22 14.27 -7.42
N CYS A 141 0.93 15.51 -7.04
CA CYS A 141 -0.31 15.83 -6.32
C CYS A 141 -1.55 15.62 -7.20
N ARG A 142 -1.52 16.03 -8.45
CA ARG A 142 -2.62 15.85 -9.41
C ARG A 142 -2.90 14.38 -9.63
N ASP A 143 -1.87 13.60 -9.91
CA ASP A 143 -2.02 12.20 -10.26
C ASP A 143 -2.54 11.38 -9.06
N SER A 144 -2.08 11.66 -7.85
CA SER A 144 -2.59 11.02 -6.63
C SER A 144 -4.06 11.36 -6.35
N VAL A 145 -4.48 12.61 -6.58
CA VAL A 145 -5.89 13.00 -6.42
C VAL A 145 -6.76 12.36 -7.50
N LEU A 146 -6.29 12.31 -8.74
CA LEU A 146 -7.04 11.66 -9.83
C LEU A 146 -7.16 10.16 -9.59
N ALA A 147 -6.07 9.49 -9.18
CA ALA A 147 -6.09 8.07 -8.83
C ALA A 147 -7.12 7.80 -7.73
N MET A 148 -7.11 8.58 -6.64
CA MET A 148 -8.08 8.44 -5.54
C MET A 148 -9.52 8.73 -6.00
N ALA A 149 -9.74 9.79 -6.79
CA ALA A 149 -11.07 10.16 -7.27
C ALA A 149 -11.73 9.07 -8.13
N HIS A 150 -10.94 8.32 -8.86
CA HIS A 150 -11.42 7.26 -9.76
C HIS A 150 -11.37 5.86 -9.13
N SER A 151 -10.79 5.67 -7.95
CA SER A 151 -10.66 4.36 -7.29
C SER A 151 -12.00 3.80 -6.83
N ARG A 152 -12.65 3.00 -7.66
CA ARG A 152 -13.93 2.33 -7.35
C ARG A 152 -13.75 1.24 -6.29
N GLY A 153 -12.59 0.58 -6.27
CA GLY A 153 -12.22 -0.47 -5.34
C GLY A 153 -11.84 0.01 -3.93
N TYR A 154 -11.62 1.32 -3.72
CA TYR A 154 -11.10 1.84 -2.46
C TYR A 154 -11.95 1.44 -1.24
N MET A 155 -13.26 1.73 -1.23
CA MET A 155 -14.13 1.39 -0.11
C MET A 155 -14.38 -0.12 0.04
N PRO A 156 -14.57 -0.91 -1.03
CA PRO A 156 -14.62 -2.37 -0.92
C PRO A 156 -13.38 -2.98 -0.26
N MET A 157 -12.17 -2.58 -0.65
CA MET A 157 -10.92 -3.05 -0.03
C MET A 157 -10.82 -2.67 1.43
N TRP A 158 -11.23 -1.47 1.75
CA TRP A 158 -11.34 -1.01 3.11
C TRP A 158 -12.25 -1.87 3.97
N ASN A 159 -13.45 -2.15 3.49
CA ASN A 159 -14.39 -3.03 4.17
C ASN A 159 -13.85 -4.46 4.26
N GLY A 160 -13.09 -4.90 3.28
CA GLY A 160 -12.40 -6.19 3.27
C GLY A 160 -11.28 -6.30 4.31
N ALA A 161 -10.57 -5.20 4.59
CA ALA A 161 -9.49 -5.15 5.56
C ALA A 161 -9.96 -4.87 7.00
N ARG A 162 -11.10 -4.17 7.15
CA ARG A 162 -11.61 -3.74 8.46
C ARG A 162 -11.90 -4.91 9.40
N GLY A 163 -11.46 -4.77 10.65
CA GLY A 163 -11.63 -5.78 11.71
C GLY A 163 -10.77 -7.03 11.52
N ARG A 164 -9.83 -7.00 10.58
CA ARG A 164 -8.88 -8.09 10.31
C ARG A 164 -7.46 -7.62 10.56
N LYS A 165 -6.56 -8.57 10.78
CA LYS A 165 -5.10 -8.37 10.80
C LYS A 165 -4.42 -9.48 10.01
N PHE A 166 -3.14 -9.34 9.78
CA PHE A 166 -2.34 -10.41 9.19
C PHE A 166 -2.26 -11.58 10.19
N GLU A 167 -2.69 -12.76 9.76
CA GLU A 167 -2.71 -13.98 10.59
C GLU A 167 -2.12 -15.19 9.83
N SER A 168 -1.69 -14.97 8.58
CA SER A 168 -1.14 -16.03 7.74
C SER A 168 0.31 -16.33 8.14
N GLN A 169 0.77 -17.55 7.86
CA GLN A 169 2.15 -17.95 8.11
C GLN A 169 2.96 -17.92 6.82
N ILE A 170 4.12 -17.28 6.87
CA ILE A 170 5.09 -17.25 5.77
C ILE A 170 6.24 -18.18 6.12
N PRO A 171 6.59 -19.15 5.22
CA PRO A 171 7.72 -20.03 5.44
C PRO A 171 9.04 -19.27 5.60
N ALA A 172 9.90 -19.74 6.52
CA ALA A 172 11.13 -19.06 6.88
C ALA A 172 12.18 -18.96 5.75
N HIS A 173 12.02 -19.74 4.68
CA HIS A 173 12.91 -19.64 3.52
C HIS A 173 12.62 -18.41 2.63
N ILE A 174 11.47 -17.74 2.82
CA ILE A 174 11.13 -16.53 2.08
C ILE A 174 11.72 -15.32 2.82
N ASN A 175 12.74 -14.71 2.26
CA ASN A 175 13.30 -13.48 2.81
C ASN A 175 12.22 -12.39 2.89
N THR A 176 11.89 -11.95 4.10
CA THR A 176 10.82 -10.98 4.35
C THR A 176 11.39 -9.76 5.05
N SER A 177 11.31 -8.60 4.41
CA SER A 177 11.65 -7.32 5.01
C SER A 177 10.38 -6.51 5.25
N ILE A 178 10.26 -5.98 6.47
CA ILE A 178 9.18 -5.07 6.89
C ILE A 178 9.82 -3.73 7.21
N ILE A 179 9.42 -2.70 6.50
CA ILE A 179 10.06 -1.40 6.57
C ILE A 179 9.01 -0.36 6.93
N PHE A 180 9.24 0.37 8.02
CA PHE A 180 8.41 1.50 8.44
C PHE A 180 9.23 2.79 8.48
N GLY A 181 8.56 3.92 8.34
CA GLY A 181 9.14 5.22 8.66
C GLY A 181 8.86 5.58 10.12
N ASP A 182 9.81 6.23 10.78
CA ASP A 182 9.66 6.71 12.16
C ASP A 182 8.63 7.85 12.32
N TYR A 183 8.28 8.52 11.22
CA TYR A 183 7.23 9.55 11.12
C TYR A 183 5.95 9.07 10.44
N ASP A 184 5.65 7.78 10.48
CA ASP A 184 4.41 7.25 9.91
C ASP A 184 3.19 7.65 10.77
N LEU A 185 2.49 8.69 10.34
CA LEU A 185 1.27 9.18 10.97
C LEU A 185 -0.01 8.48 10.46
N MET A 186 0.12 7.60 9.47
CA MET A 186 -0.98 6.77 8.99
C MET A 186 -1.04 5.44 9.75
N LEU A 187 0.11 4.86 10.01
CA LEU A 187 0.29 3.60 10.73
C LEU A 187 1.34 3.80 11.85
N PRO A 188 0.99 4.59 12.89
CA PRO A 188 1.92 4.89 13.97
C PRO A 188 2.29 3.63 14.77
N GLU A 189 3.47 3.64 15.39
CA GLU A 189 4.08 2.49 16.05
C GLU A 189 3.16 1.88 17.12
N ASP A 190 2.57 2.71 17.94
CA ASP A 190 1.69 2.31 19.06
C ASP A 190 0.35 1.71 18.65
N VAL A 191 -0.01 1.81 17.38
CA VAL A 191 -1.29 1.33 16.84
C VAL A 191 -1.13 0.20 15.83
N ALA A 192 -0.13 0.28 14.98
CA ALA A 192 -0.12 -0.48 13.73
C ALA A 192 1.22 -1.19 13.42
N GLN A 193 2.17 -1.24 14.35
CA GLN A 193 3.47 -1.86 14.11
C GLN A 193 3.76 -2.97 15.14
N GLU A 194 2.80 -3.90 15.30
CA GLU A 194 2.91 -5.03 16.23
C GLU A 194 3.83 -6.12 15.65
N LYS A 195 5.04 -6.19 16.16
CA LYS A 195 6.05 -7.16 15.71
C LYS A 195 5.65 -8.60 15.94
N ALA A 196 4.83 -8.87 16.96
CA ALA A 196 4.35 -10.22 17.25
C ALA A 196 3.36 -10.74 16.20
N VAL A 197 2.76 -9.86 15.39
CA VAL A 197 1.88 -10.21 14.27
C VAL A 197 2.69 -10.50 13.00
N ALA A 198 3.88 -9.92 12.90
CA ALA A 198 4.77 -10.11 11.75
C ALA A 198 5.37 -11.53 11.73
N PRO A 199 5.81 -12.03 10.55
CA PRO A 199 6.58 -13.28 10.48
C PRO A 199 7.83 -13.20 11.36
N ALA A 200 8.03 -14.18 12.25
CA ALA A 200 9.09 -14.17 13.25
C ALA A 200 10.51 -14.06 12.68
N HIS A 201 10.69 -14.47 11.41
CA HIS A 201 11.97 -14.42 10.69
C HIS A 201 12.14 -13.13 9.87
N SER A 202 11.17 -12.21 9.93
CA SER A 202 11.25 -10.97 9.12
C SER A 202 12.36 -10.04 9.62
N ASN A 203 13.03 -9.41 8.66
CA ASN A 203 13.93 -8.30 8.92
C ASN A 203 13.12 -7.03 9.12
N TRP A 204 13.15 -6.45 10.32
CA TRP A 204 12.41 -5.25 10.67
C TRP A 204 13.30 -4.02 10.59
N ILE A 205 12.93 -3.07 9.74
CA ILE A 205 13.70 -1.86 9.47
C ILE A 205 12.84 -0.64 9.78
N VAL A 206 13.39 0.32 10.50
CA VAL A 206 12.79 1.65 10.70
C VAL A 206 13.68 2.69 10.02
N VAL A 207 13.11 3.43 9.09
CA VAL A 207 13.82 4.50 8.35
C VAL A 207 13.61 5.82 9.04
N GLU A 208 14.70 6.46 9.42
CA GLU A 208 14.67 7.77 10.09
C GLU A 208 14.17 8.87 9.15
N ASN A 209 13.47 9.86 9.71
CA ASN A 209 12.89 10.98 8.96
C ASN A 209 12.02 10.55 7.78
N CYS A 210 11.31 9.45 7.93
CA CYS A 210 10.49 8.87 6.88
C CYS A 210 9.04 8.72 7.34
N ALA A 211 8.10 9.04 6.46
CA ALA A 211 6.67 8.89 6.72
C ALA A 211 6.11 7.65 6.01
N HIS A 212 4.78 7.58 5.83
CA HIS A 212 4.05 6.41 5.37
C HIS A 212 4.43 5.93 3.96
N VAL A 213 4.69 6.85 3.01
CA VAL A 213 5.06 6.49 1.63
C VAL A 213 6.58 6.59 1.49
N ILE A 214 7.25 5.52 1.90
CA ILE A 214 8.72 5.43 1.99
C ILE A 214 9.38 5.79 0.66
N MET A 215 8.85 5.28 -0.46
CA MET A 215 9.41 5.52 -1.79
C MET A 215 9.31 6.98 -2.27
N TRP A 216 8.51 7.82 -1.62
CA TRP A 216 8.50 9.26 -1.91
C TRP A 216 9.55 10.03 -1.12
N ASN A 217 9.97 9.46 -0.01
CA ASN A 217 10.99 10.06 0.83
C ASN A 217 12.40 9.62 0.40
N TYR A 218 12.52 8.34 0.12
CA TYR A 218 13.80 7.68 -0.18
C TYR A 218 13.64 6.72 -1.36
N PRO A 219 13.58 7.24 -2.60
CA PRO A 219 13.40 6.40 -3.79
C PRO A 219 14.57 5.47 -4.07
N ASP A 220 15.75 5.75 -3.50
CA ASP A 220 16.99 4.99 -3.71
C ASP A 220 17.27 3.97 -2.59
N LEU A 221 16.35 3.81 -1.64
CA LEU A 221 16.44 2.84 -0.55
C LEU A 221 15.92 1.49 -1.03
#